data_1b1fd35f30f4e0f22751f8d662fa1c36
#
_entry.id   1b1fd35f30f4e0f22751f8d662fa1c36
#
_cell.length_a   1.000
_cell.length_b   1.000
_cell.length_c   1.000
_cell.angle_alpha   90.00
_cell.angle_beta   90.00
_cell.angle_gamma   90.00
#
_symmetry.space_group_name_H-M   'P 1'
#
loop_
_entity.id
_entity.type
_entity.pdbx_description
1 polymer ?
#
loop_
_entity_poly.entity_id
_entity_poly.type
_entity_poly.pdbx_seq_one_letter_code
_entity_poly.pdbx_strand_id
1 'polypeptide(L)'
;QQGMQDLVDAMPEFEFVFASTPENNNVWIRDPPGGKGEPTTSPNWADTSISYLDQVVADQGPFYALLGYSQGAAMIPVYLANTDNTFNRVMLYNGYLPTSHEGLIDTIEAVEPFTTPAMVFSGENDQWFKDMAPALAAKFSGSLDLHSQTAGHNLPYEDDEHFDSILTFIREGIAQYDPTQSWLCVDGQGPWVKDYNGDGNGYTANNNGVSSPGGSGSGPWFQCEVSVTVQNGNMVVQSNGIPNHDFLSTMGCCAPEMDYTSTFPLSPVNDTVGGHDSTNCPASAGRWECVPDRGAVAMSVNGAPIFGPEEGPGGDAVALHFDYFNEDRQPIVLGWCTGHSAGPNGYHYHYDANCVYWEPSAGESMEDYDISKIQSDQHSPIIGWAFDGYPIYGMYGYNDDQSGLTAITSSYVIERTQDGGDQGYNGIDDWNYVDGAGDLDECNGRFGPTPEYPEGIYHYVSTPLSGSPTMVTDTNGQNVGMIGFPYFLLCYHGVADVDAQDVGGGQGG
;
A
#
# COMPACT_ATOMS: atom_id res chain seq x y z
N GLN A 1 -12.69 -18.74 -11.41
CA GLN A 1 -11.93 -18.64 -10.15
C GLN A 1 -10.98 -19.82 -9.92
N GLN A 2 -11.43 -21.07 -9.90
CA GLN A 2 -10.61 -22.24 -9.50
C GLN A 2 -9.35 -22.52 -10.36
N GLY A 3 -9.17 -21.92 -11.50
CA GLY A 3 -7.98 -22.10 -12.33
C GLY A 3 -7.09 -20.85 -12.43
N MET A 4 -7.40 -19.81 -11.67
CA MET A 4 -6.71 -18.52 -11.70
C MET A 4 -6.08 -18.15 -10.37
N GLN A 5 -6.08 -19.04 -9.38
CA GLN A 5 -5.66 -18.67 -8.03
C GLN A 5 -4.21 -18.19 -8.01
N ASP A 6 -3.32 -18.90 -8.68
CA ASP A 6 -1.91 -18.51 -8.75
C ASP A 6 -1.68 -17.11 -9.36
N LEU A 7 -2.44 -16.79 -10.43
CA LEU A 7 -2.38 -15.45 -11.03
C LEU A 7 -2.98 -14.38 -10.10
N VAL A 8 -4.07 -14.67 -9.41
CA VAL A 8 -4.69 -13.75 -8.45
C VAL A 8 -3.76 -13.49 -7.27
N ASP A 9 -3.19 -14.55 -6.71
CA ASP A 9 -2.29 -14.47 -5.56
C ASP A 9 -0.97 -13.75 -5.90
N ALA A 10 -0.49 -13.88 -7.15
CA ALA A 10 0.71 -13.21 -7.62
C ALA A 10 0.49 -11.73 -7.99
N MET A 11 -0.74 -11.26 -8.01
CA MET A 11 -1.09 -9.87 -8.39
C MET A 11 -2.06 -9.24 -7.39
N PRO A 12 -1.67 -9.09 -6.12
CA PRO A 12 -2.52 -8.52 -5.08
C PRO A 12 -2.86 -7.04 -5.32
N GLU A 13 -2.11 -6.38 -6.20
CA GLU A 13 -2.35 -5.01 -6.64
C GLU A 13 -3.52 -4.85 -7.62
N PHE A 14 -4.13 -5.96 -8.09
CA PHE A 14 -5.28 -5.92 -8.98
C PHE A 14 -6.54 -6.49 -8.33
N GLU A 15 -7.65 -5.82 -8.53
CA GLU A 15 -8.96 -6.39 -8.27
C GLU A 15 -9.44 -7.20 -9.47
N PHE A 16 -9.86 -8.44 -9.24
CA PHE A 16 -10.35 -9.34 -10.28
C PHE A 16 -11.86 -9.45 -10.27
N VAL A 17 -12.51 -8.93 -11.31
CA VAL A 17 -13.93 -9.11 -11.53
C VAL A 17 -14.18 -10.32 -12.44
N PHE A 18 -14.86 -11.33 -11.92
CA PHE A 18 -15.17 -12.57 -12.65
C PHE A 18 -16.55 -12.51 -13.29
N ALA A 19 -16.61 -12.09 -14.54
CA ALA A 19 -17.85 -12.09 -15.30
C ALA A 19 -18.32 -13.52 -15.62
N SER A 20 -19.61 -13.78 -15.43
CA SER A 20 -20.25 -15.03 -15.80
C SER A 20 -21.05 -14.82 -17.07
N THR A 21 -20.97 -15.77 -18.00
CA THR A 21 -21.75 -15.66 -19.24
C THR A 21 -23.24 -15.51 -18.98
N PRO A 22 -23.92 -14.57 -19.65
CA PRO A 22 -25.38 -14.39 -19.53
C PRO A 22 -26.17 -15.43 -20.32
N GLU A 23 -25.52 -16.17 -21.21
CA GLU A 23 -26.18 -17.14 -22.09
C GLU A 23 -26.41 -18.49 -21.41
N ASN A 24 -27.48 -19.16 -21.83
CA ASN A 24 -27.71 -20.53 -21.40
C ASN A 24 -26.55 -21.45 -21.87
N ASN A 25 -26.29 -22.49 -21.12
CA ASN A 25 -25.22 -23.47 -21.34
C ASN A 25 -23.78 -22.96 -21.13
N ASN A 26 -23.60 -21.84 -20.43
CA ASN A 26 -22.30 -21.28 -20.08
C ASN A 26 -21.41 -20.99 -21.31
N VAL A 27 -21.99 -20.41 -22.36
CA VAL A 27 -21.28 -20.02 -23.59
C VAL A 27 -21.26 -18.49 -23.73
N TRP A 28 -20.19 -17.94 -24.25
CA TRP A 28 -20.09 -16.53 -24.62
C TRP A 28 -20.60 -16.25 -26.03
N ILE A 29 -20.38 -17.19 -26.94
CA ILE A 29 -20.81 -17.15 -28.33
C ILE A 29 -21.78 -18.31 -28.50
N ARG A 30 -23.03 -18.04 -28.87
CA ARG A 30 -24.03 -19.07 -29.11
C ARG A 30 -23.73 -19.86 -30.38
N ASP A 31 -24.06 -21.15 -30.35
CA ASP A 31 -23.98 -21.98 -31.55
C ASP A 31 -25.24 -21.84 -32.42
N PRO A 32 -25.10 -21.87 -33.75
CA PRO A 32 -26.23 -21.92 -34.64
C PRO A 32 -27.01 -23.24 -34.54
N PRO A 33 -28.25 -23.28 -35.02
CA PRO A 33 -29.00 -24.54 -35.10
C PRO A 33 -28.21 -25.57 -35.92
N GLY A 34 -27.92 -26.71 -35.34
CA GLY A 34 -27.06 -27.73 -35.93
C GLY A 34 -25.74 -27.95 -35.20
N GLY A 35 -25.32 -26.98 -34.38
CA GLY A 35 -24.19 -27.12 -33.46
C GLY A 35 -22.96 -26.31 -33.86
N LYS A 36 -21.90 -26.48 -33.07
CA LYS A 36 -20.67 -25.69 -33.05
C LYS A 36 -19.89 -25.57 -34.35
N GLY A 37 -20.06 -26.53 -35.26
CA GLY A 37 -19.36 -26.57 -36.52
C GLY A 37 -20.15 -26.01 -37.70
N GLU A 38 -21.39 -25.62 -37.50
CA GLU A 38 -22.24 -25.13 -38.59
C GLU A 38 -21.90 -23.67 -38.97
N PRO A 39 -21.58 -23.37 -40.22
CA PRO A 39 -21.28 -22.00 -40.61
C PRO A 39 -22.49 -21.08 -40.46
N THR A 40 -22.25 -19.83 -40.07
CA THR A 40 -23.26 -18.79 -39.98
C THR A 40 -22.72 -17.44 -40.37
N THR A 41 -23.50 -16.69 -41.17
CA THR A 41 -23.15 -15.35 -41.62
C THR A 41 -23.74 -14.23 -40.78
N SER A 42 -24.60 -14.57 -39.79
CA SER A 42 -25.16 -13.56 -38.91
C SER A 42 -24.13 -13.09 -37.90
N PRO A 43 -23.96 -11.76 -37.69
CA PRO A 43 -23.04 -11.23 -36.67
C PRO A 43 -23.62 -11.28 -35.26
N ASN A 44 -24.87 -11.70 -35.05
CA ASN A 44 -25.60 -11.48 -33.80
C ASN A 44 -25.48 -12.62 -32.78
N TRP A 45 -24.57 -13.55 -32.96
CA TRP A 45 -24.43 -14.72 -32.09
C TRP A 45 -23.77 -14.42 -30.75
N ALA A 46 -23.23 -13.20 -30.57
CA ALA A 46 -22.62 -12.73 -29.34
C ALA A 46 -23.33 -11.49 -28.72
N ASP A 47 -24.42 -10.98 -29.30
CA ASP A 47 -25.05 -9.71 -28.90
C ASP A 47 -25.40 -9.66 -27.41
N THR A 48 -25.94 -10.75 -26.85
CA THR A 48 -26.28 -10.80 -25.42
C THR A 48 -25.03 -10.68 -24.56
N SER A 49 -23.93 -11.34 -24.93
CA SER A 49 -22.65 -11.27 -24.22
C SER A 49 -21.99 -9.91 -24.34
N ILE A 50 -22.06 -9.28 -25.53
CA ILE A 50 -21.55 -7.92 -25.73
C ILE A 50 -22.29 -6.95 -24.82
N SER A 51 -23.62 -6.94 -24.87
CA SER A 51 -24.44 -6.05 -24.04
C SER A 51 -24.23 -6.28 -22.54
N TYR A 52 -24.04 -7.53 -22.11
CA TYR A 52 -23.75 -7.86 -20.74
C TYR A 52 -22.36 -7.34 -20.30
N LEU A 53 -21.32 -7.51 -21.13
CA LEU A 53 -19.99 -7.02 -20.83
C LEU A 53 -19.95 -5.48 -20.79
N ASP A 54 -20.68 -4.80 -21.69
CA ASP A 54 -20.84 -3.35 -21.61
C ASP A 54 -21.49 -2.91 -20.30
N GLN A 55 -22.50 -3.68 -19.82
CA GLN A 55 -23.12 -3.38 -18.53
C GLN A 55 -22.14 -3.61 -17.37
N VAL A 56 -21.34 -4.68 -17.39
CA VAL A 56 -20.31 -4.92 -16.35
C VAL A 56 -19.29 -3.79 -16.33
N VAL A 57 -18.84 -3.30 -17.50
CA VAL A 57 -17.94 -2.15 -17.56
C VAL A 57 -18.60 -0.87 -17.05
N ALA A 58 -19.87 -0.65 -17.35
CA ALA A 58 -20.61 0.51 -16.87
C ALA A 58 -20.84 0.51 -15.36
N ASP A 59 -21.05 -0.67 -14.77
CA ASP A 59 -21.37 -0.81 -13.36
C ASP A 59 -20.15 -0.91 -12.44
N GLN A 60 -19.04 -1.49 -12.94
CA GLN A 60 -17.86 -1.86 -12.13
C GLN A 60 -16.53 -1.39 -12.72
N GLY A 61 -16.52 -0.79 -13.92
CA GLY A 61 -15.33 -0.28 -14.58
C GLY A 61 -15.00 1.17 -14.17
N PRO A 62 -13.97 1.77 -14.78
CA PRO A 62 -13.22 1.23 -15.92
C PRO A 62 -12.30 0.08 -15.53
N PHE A 63 -12.11 -0.90 -16.44
CA PHE A 63 -11.17 -1.99 -16.23
C PHE A 63 -9.84 -1.72 -16.93
N TYR A 64 -8.74 -2.03 -16.24
CA TYR A 64 -7.40 -1.95 -16.81
C TYR A 64 -7.21 -2.95 -17.96
N ALA A 65 -7.66 -4.19 -17.79
CA ALA A 65 -7.42 -5.24 -18.73
C ALA A 65 -8.61 -6.22 -18.86
N LEU A 66 -8.65 -6.94 -20.00
CA LEU A 66 -9.53 -8.08 -20.19
C LEU A 66 -8.74 -9.38 -20.22
N LEU A 67 -9.21 -10.37 -19.48
CA LEU A 67 -8.66 -11.71 -19.49
C LEU A 67 -9.72 -12.70 -19.97
N GLY A 68 -9.37 -13.50 -20.97
CA GLY A 68 -10.23 -14.54 -21.50
C GLY A 68 -9.52 -15.90 -21.54
N TYR A 69 -10.28 -16.94 -21.20
CA TYR A 69 -9.85 -18.33 -21.28
C TYR A 69 -10.76 -19.12 -22.21
N SER A 70 -10.18 -19.93 -23.10
CA SER A 70 -10.91 -20.80 -24.02
C SER A 70 -11.91 -19.98 -24.89
N GLN A 71 -13.21 -20.22 -24.80
CA GLN A 71 -14.22 -19.42 -25.51
C GLN A 71 -14.26 -17.96 -25.01
N GLY A 72 -13.87 -17.69 -23.74
CA GLY A 72 -13.70 -16.32 -23.27
C GLY A 72 -12.58 -15.57 -24.01
N ALA A 73 -11.50 -16.23 -24.34
CA ALA A 73 -10.46 -15.67 -25.20
C ALA A 73 -10.93 -15.43 -26.63
N ALA A 74 -11.78 -16.32 -27.18
CA ALA A 74 -12.42 -16.12 -28.47
C ALA A 74 -13.41 -14.94 -28.48
N MET A 75 -14.02 -14.64 -27.32
CA MET A 75 -14.94 -13.52 -27.17
C MET A 75 -14.25 -12.15 -27.13
N ILE A 76 -12.99 -12.07 -26.70
CA ILE A 76 -12.28 -10.78 -26.58
C ILE A 76 -12.23 -10.02 -27.92
N PRO A 77 -11.72 -10.56 -29.03
CA PRO A 77 -11.71 -9.83 -30.31
C PRO A 77 -13.12 -9.51 -30.82
N VAL A 78 -14.11 -10.36 -30.55
CA VAL A 78 -15.52 -10.07 -30.87
C VAL A 78 -16.00 -8.86 -30.04
N TYR A 79 -15.69 -8.81 -28.76
CA TYR A 79 -16.09 -7.71 -27.90
C TYR A 79 -15.39 -6.41 -28.31
N LEU A 80 -14.07 -6.43 -28.51
CA LEU A 80 -13.31 -5.26 -28.95
C LEU A 80 -13.79 -4.68 -30.27
N ALA A 81 -14.30 -5.52 -31.16
CA ALA A 81 -14.87 -5.09 -32.45
C ALA A 81 -16.27 -4.43 -32.33
N ASN A 82 -16.93 -4.55 -31.18
CA ASN A 82 -18.32 -4.14 -30.99
C ASN A 82 -18.56 -3.23 -29.79
N THR A 83 -17.51 -2.75 -29.12
CA THR A 83 -17.62 -1.86 -27.96
C THR A 83 -16.82 -0.58 -28.17
N ASP A 84 -17.26 0.50 -27.54
CA ASP A 84 -16.49 1.76 -27.42
C ASP A 84 -15.60 1.76 -26.19
N ASN A 85 -15.68 0.75 -25.33
CA ASN A 85 -14.84 0.63 -24.14
C ASN A 85 -13.38 0.33 -24.53
N THR A 86 -12.45 0.92 -23.79
CA THR A 86 -11.01 0.78 -24.02
C THR A 86 -10.35 0.04 -22.87
N PHE A 87 -9.31 -0.71 -23.19
CA PHE A 87 -8.52 -1.49 -22.22
C PHE A 87 -7.04 -1.29 -22.51
N ASN A 88 -6.23 -1.23 -21.48
CA ASN A 88 -4.80 -1.07 -21.63
C ASN A 88 -4.14 -2.36 -22.14
N ARG A 89 -4.70 -3.53 -21.83
CA ARG A 89 -4.17 -4.84 -22.21
C ARG A 89 -5.26 -5.89 -22.37
N VAL A 90 -4.94 -6.92 -23.13
CA VAL A 90 -5.77 -8.13 -23.21
C VAL A 90 -4.93 -9.39 -23.07
N MET A 91 -5.42 -10.37 -22.34
CA MET A 91 -4.79 -11.66 -22.13
C MET A 91 -5.70 -12.77 -22.63
N LEU A 92 -5.19 -13.56 -23.58
CA LEU A 92 -5.95 -14.59 -24.27
C LEU A 92 -5.29 -15.95 -24.01
N TYR A 93 -5.93 -16.76 -23.14
CA TYR A 93 -5.40 -18.06 -22.74
C TYR A 93 -6.10 -19.19 -23.49
N ASN A 94 -5.34 -20.03 -24.17
CA ASN A 94 -5.82 -21.21 -24.89
C ASN A 94 -7.05 -20.91 -25.76
N GLY A 95 -7.03 -19.77 -26.44
CA GLY A 95 -8.13 -19.26 -27.25
C GLY A 95 -8.09 -19.70 -28.70
N TYR A 96 -9.13 -19.33 -29.42
CA TYR A 96 -9.30 -19.59 -30.83
C TYR A 96 -10.13 -18.49 -31.50
N LEU A 97 -10.10 -18.40 -32.84
CA LEU A 97 -11.03 -17.57 -33.58
C LEU A 97 -12.32 -18.35 -33.86
N PRO A 98 -13.51 -17.74 -33.71
CA PRO A 98 -14.81 -18.40 -33.96
C PRO A 98 -15.08 -18.52 -35.47
N THR A 99 -14.27 -19.28 -36.19
CA THR A 99 -14.26 -19.32 -37.69
C THR A 99 -15.53 -19.86 -38.31
N SER A 100 -16.34 -20.64 -37.58
CA SER A 100 -17.67 -21.04 -38.04
C SER A 100 -18.70 -19.91 -38.01
N HIS A 101 -18.41 -18.83 -37.29
CA HIS A 101 -19.25 -17.64 -37.20
C HIS A 101 -18.70 -16.56 -38.15
N GLU A 102 -18.87 -16.78 -39.48
CA GLU A 102 -18.36 -15.89 -40.52
C GLU A 102 -18.74 -14.42 -40.29
N GLY A 103 -20.00 -14.15 -39.86
CA GLY A 103 -20.43 -12.78 -39.58
C GLY A 103 -19.74 -12.13 -38.35
N LEU A 104 -19.26 -12.90 -37.39
CA LEU A 104 -18.42 -12.35 -36.29
C LEU A 104 -16.97 -12.14 -36.76
N ILE A 105 -16.47 -13.02 -37.63
CA ILE A 105 -15.15 -12.83 -38.24
C ILE A 105 -15.15 -11.57 -39.12
N ASP A 106 -16.19 -11.34 -39.92
CA ASP A 106 -16.35 -10.12 -40.72
C ASP A 106 -16.31 -8.84 -39.86
N THR A 107 -16.92 -8.88 -38.67
CA THR A 107 -16.84 -7.71 -37.73
C THR A 107 -15.46 -7.49 -37.17
N ILE A 108 -14.71 -8.56 -36.84
CA ILE A 108 -13.32 -8.47 -36.39
C ILE A 108 -12.44 -7.92 -37.52
N GLU A 109 -12.56 -8.47 -38.74
CA GLU A 109 -11.75 -8.07 -39.90
C GLU A 109 -12.02 -6.64 -40.34
N ALA A 110 -13.18 -6.08 -40.04
CA ALA A 110 -13.49 -4.68 -40.33
C ALA A 110 -12.70 -3.67 -39.49
N VAL A 111 -12.17 -4.08 -38.33
CA VAL A 111 -11.47 -3.20 -37.39
C VAL A 111 -10.04 -3.63 -37.08
N GLU A 112 -9.65 -4.85 -37.45
CA GLU A 112 -8.28 -5.32 -37.21
C GLU A 112 -7.22 -4.57 -38.05
N PRO A 113 -5.95 -4.51 -37.64
CA PRO A 113 -5.45 -5.08 -36.37
C PRO A 113 -5.82 -4.22 -35.17
N PHE A 114 -6.18 -4.88 -34.05
CA PHE A 114 -6.36 -4.18 -32.81
C PHE A 114 -5.03 -3.63 -32.30
N THR A 115 -5.04 -2.39 -31.83
CA THR A 115 -3.84 -1.72 -31.30
C THR A 115 -3.64 -1.95 -29.80
N THR A 116 -4.64 -2.49 -29.12
CA THR A 116 -4.52 -2.87 -27.70
C THR A 116 -3.44 -3.93 -27.55
N PRO A 117 -2.43 -3.72 -26.70
CA PRO A 117 -1.41 -4.72 -26.41
C PRO A 117 -2.03 -6.06 -25.99
N ALA A 118 -1.60 -7.13 -26.61
CA ALA A 118 -2.15 -8.46 -26.40
C ALA A 118 -1.10 -9.47 -25.95
N MET A 119 -1.48 -10.38 -25.07
CA MET A 119 -0.72 -11.57 -24.77
C MET A 119 -1.56 -12.78 -25.14
N VAL A 120 -0.97 -13.71 -25.87
CA VAL A 120 -1.62 -14.97 -26.30
C VAL A 120 -0.83 -16.14 -25.74
N PHE A 121 -1.46 -16.89 -24.84
CA PHE A 121 -0.87 -18.06 -24.20
C PHE A 121 -1.49 -19.35 -24.77
N SER A 122 -0.65 -20.31 -25.04
CA SER A 122 -1.06 -21.66 -25.49
C SER A 122 -0.19 -22.74 -24.85
N GLY A 123 -0.78 -23.91 -24.61
CA GLY A 123 -0.06 -25.04 -24.07
C GLY A 123 0.20 -26.14 -25.09
N GLU A 124 1.42 -26.71 -25.15
CA GLU A 124 1.80 -27.82 -26.03
C GLU A 124 0.93 -29.06 -25.80
N ASN A 125 0.49 -29.28 -24.57
CA ASN A 125 -0.36 -30.42 -24.21
C ASN A 125 -1.87 -30.15 -24.42
N ASP A 126 -2.24 -28.97 -24.95
CA ASP A 126 -3.63 -28.71 -25.38
C ASP A 126 -3.90 -29.38 -26.74
N GLN A 127 -4.50 -30.55 -26.70
CA GLN A 127 -4.72 -31.37 -27.90
C GLN A 127 -5.67 -30.76 -28.93
N TRP A 128 -6.46 -29.74 -28.56
CA TRP A 128 -7.50 -29.19 -29.42
C TRP A 128 -7.23 -27.77 -29.90
N PHE A 129 -6.55 -26.95 -29.10
CA PHE A 129 -6.44 -25.50 -29.37
C PHE A 129 -5.03 -24.98 -29.55
N LYS A 130 -3.98 -25.77 -29.27
CA LYS A 130 -2.58 -25.30 -29.33
C LYS A 130 -2.19 -24.64 -30.67
N ASP A 131 -2.72 -25.16 -31.77
CA ASP A 131 -2.41 -24.67 -33.11
C ASP A 131 -3.29 -23.48 -33.54
N MET A 132 -4.25 -23.04 -32.70
CA MET A 132 -5.17 -21.95 -33.01
C MET A 132 -4.68 -20.59 -32.54
N ALA A 133 -3.76 -20.55 -31.60
CA ALA A 133 -3.22 -19.34 -30.99
C ALA A 133 -2.60 -18.36 -32.02
N PRO A 134 -1.82 -18.79 -33.03
CA PRO A 134 -1.23 -17.88 -34.00
C PRO A 134 -2.26 -17.10 -34.83
N ALA A 135 -3.39 -17.72 -35.18
CA ALA A 135 -4.46 -17.04 -35.91
C ALA A 135 -5.15 -15.97 -35.05
N LEU A 136 -5.28 -16.21 -33.73
CA LEU A 136 -5.82 -15.26 -32.78
C LEU A 136 -4.85 -14.09 -32.57
N ALA A 137 -3.56 -14.38 -32.37
CA ALA A 137 -2.50 -13.40 -32.22
C ALA A 137 -2.39 -12.45 -33.41
N ALA A 138 -2.57 -12.96 -34.63
CA ALA A 138 -2.52 -12.17 -35.86
C ALA A 138 -3.59 -11.06 -35.94
N LYS A 139 -4.63 -11.08 -35.11
CA LYS A 139 -5.65 -10.03 -35.04
C LYS A 139 -5.18 -8.77 -34.33
N PHE A 140 -4.03 -8.79 -33.67
CA PHE A 140 -3.45 -7.67 -32.95
C PHE A 140 -2.21 -7.12 -33.64
N SER A 141 -1.98 -5.81 -33.58
CA SER A 141 -0.83 -5.15 -34.24
C SER A 141 0.53 -5.59 -33.69
N GLY A 142 0.54 -6.19 -32.51
CA GLY A 142 1.67 -6.84 -31.86
C GLY A 142 1.17 -7.62 -30.65
N SER A 143 1.64 -8.85 -30.50
CA SER A 143 1.30 -9.71 -29.37
C SER A 143 2.56 -10.32 -28.76
N LEU A 144 2.50 -10.54 -27.44
CA LEU A 144 3.42 -11.43 -26.73
C LEU A 144 2.86 -12.85 -26.86
N ASP A 145 3.47 -13.67 -27.68
CA ASP A 145 3.04 -15.04 -27.91
C ASP A 145 3.85 -15.99 -27.01
N LEU A 146 3.17 -16.64 -26.07
CA LEU A 146 3.76 -17.56 -25.11
C LEU A 146 3.24 -18.98 -25.36
N HIS A 147 4.15 -19.92 -25.52
CA HIS A 147 3.84 -21.31 -25.76
C HIS A 147 4.49 -22.22 -24.73
N SER A 148 3.72 -22.60 -23.71
CA SER A 148 4.19 -23.43 -22.61
C SER A 148 4.39 -24.87 -23.06
N GLN A 149 5.55 -25.44 -22.74
CA GLN A 149 5.86 -26.85 -23.03
C GLN A 149 5.15 -27.82 -22.08
N THR A 150 4.67 -27.32 -20.95
CA THR A 150 4.09 -28.14 -19.87
C THR A 150 2.57 -27.98 -19.76
N ALA A 151 2.03 -26.81 -20.10
CA ALA A 151 0.60 -26.56 -19.98
C ALA A 151 -0.24 -27.36 -20.99
N GLY A 152 -1.46 -27.70 -20.55
CA GLY A 152 -2.53 -28.21 -21.38
C GLY A 152 -3.60 -27.14 -21.65
N HIS A 153 -4.87 -27.56 -21.70
CA HIS A 153 -6.00 -26.64 -21.76
C HIS A 153 -6.33 -26.07 -20.38
N ASN A 154 -5.40 -25.33 -19.78
CA ASN A 154 -5.52 -24.71 -18.46
C ASN A 154 -4.84 -23.33 -18.48
N LEU A 155 -5.13 -22.53 -17.47
CA LEU A 155 -4.35 -21.32 -17.19
C LEU A 155 -2.98 -21.70 -16.64
N PRO A 156 -1.95 -20.87 -16.81
CA PRO A 156 -0.63 -21.13 -16.24
C PRO A 156 -0.69 -21.17 -14.71
N TYR A 157 0.08 -22.07 -14.12
CA TYR A 157 0.36 -22.14 -12.70
C TYR A 157 1.67 -21.43 -12.38
N GLU A 158 1.97 -21.22 -11.11
CA GLU A 158 3.19 -20.54 -10.67
C GLU A 158 4.50 -21.21 -11.13
N ASP A 159 4.48 -22.51 -11.41
CA ASP A 159 5.61 -23.27 -11.92
C ASP A 159 5.73 -23.29 -13.45
N ASP A 160 4.86 -22.61 -14.18
CA ASP A 160 4.94 -22.48 -15.63
C ASP A 160 6.12 -21.60 -16.03
N GLU A 161 6.88 -22.01 -17.04
CA GLU A 161 8.07 -21.32 -17.54
C GLU A 161 7.81 -19.89 -18.03
N HIS A 162 6.56 -19.53 -18.29
CA HIS A 162 6.13 -18.21 -18.74
C HIS A 162 5.44 -17.37 -17.67
N PHE A 163 5.29 -17.88 -16.45
CA PHE A 163 4.51 -17.21 -15.41
C PHE A 163 5.03 -15.78 -15.16
N ASP A 164 6.34 -15.61 -14.96
CA ASP A 164 6.95 -14.30 -14.77
C ASP A 164 6.77 -13.36 -15.98
N SER A 165 6.81 -13.91 -17.20
CA SER A 165 6.59 -13.14 -18.42
C SER A 165 5.15 -12.64 -18.52
N ILE A 166 4.19 -13.42 -18.05
CA ILE A 166 2.77 -13.05 -17.96
C ILE A 166 2.59 -11.91 -16.97
N LEU A 167 3.14 -12.04 -15.76
CA LEU A 167 3.07 -10.99 -14.75
C LEU A 167 3.72 -9.68 -15.25
N THR A 168 4.88 -9.79 -15.90
CA THR A 168 5.56 -8.65 -16.51
C THR A 168 4.68 -7.99 -17.56
N PHE A 169 4.08 -8.75 -18.48
CA PHE A 169 3.21 -8.21 -19.51
C PHE A 169 2.00 -7.49 -18.94
N ILE A 170 1.38 -8.05 -17.91
CA ILE A 170 0.20 -7.42 -17.27
C ILE A 170 0.59 -6.08 -16.64
N ARG A 171 1.74 -6.03 -15.99
CA ARG A 171 2.26 -4.83 -15.30
C ARG A 171 2.88 -3.79 -16.24
N GLU A 172 3.33 -4.20 -17.41
CA GLU A 172 3.90 -3.27 -18.40
C GLU A 172 2.91 -2.19 -18.83
N GLY A 173 3.25 -0.91 -18.69
CA GLY A 173 2.40 0.24 -19.01
C GLY A 173 1.56 0.76 -17.85
N ILE A 174 1.53 0.09 -16.70
CA ILE A 174 1.31 0.75 -15.45
C ILE A 174 2.56 1.59 -15.22
N ALA A 175 2.42 2.90 -15.15
CA ALA A 175 3.50 3.74 -14.68
C ALA A 175 3.77 3.32 -13.24
N GLN A 176 4.71 2.40 -13.04
CA GLN A 176 5.11 2.01 -11.69
C GLN A 176 5.71 3.24 -11.04
N TYR A 177 5.12 3.64 -9.93
CA TYR A 177 5.72 4.64 -9.09
C TYR A 177 7.12 4.14 -8.69
N ASP A 178 8.10 5.03 -8.79
CA ASP A 178 9.46 4.74 -8.33
C ASP A 178 9.57 5.12 -6.84
N PRO A 179 9.57 4.17 -5.92
CA PRO A 179 9.63 4.45 -4.48
C PRO A 179 10.85 5.26 -4.05
N THR A 180 11.93 5.24 -4.84
CA THR A 180 13.13 6.02 -4.55
C THR A 180 12.88 7.54 -4.65
N GLN A 181 11.81 7.95 -5.33
CA GLN A 181 11.43 9.35 -5.47
C GLN A 181 10.69 9.93 -4.25
N SER A 182 10.26 9.10 -3.31
CA SER A 182 9.56 9.56 -2.10
C SER A 182 10.47 10.21 -1.07
N TRP A 183 11.76 9.94 -1.13
CA TRP A 183 12.71 10.34 -0.10
C TRP A 183 13.08 11.82 -0.20
N LEU A 184 13.10 12.47 0.95
CA LEU A 184 13.52 13.86 1.13
C LEU A 184 15.02 13.90 1.47
N CYS A 185 15.61 15.09 1.38
CA CYS A 185 17.01 15.34 1.74
C CYS A 185 18.04 14.48 0.97
N VAL A 186 17.69 13.99 -0.20
CA VAL A 186 18.59 13.14 -0.98
C VAL A 186 19.82 13.95 -1.39
N ASP A 187 21.00 13.35 -1.19
CA ASP A 187 22.31 13.99 -1.45
C ASP A 187 22.53 15.33 -0.71
N GLY A 188 21.90 15.51 0.45
CA GLY A 188 22.02 16.71 1.24
C GLY A 188 21.45 17.99 0.60
N GLN A 189 20.45 17.82 -0.30
CA GLN A 189 19.90 18.93 -1.09
C GLN A 189 18.51 19.40 -0.62
N GLY A 190 18.05 19.00 0.53
CA GLY A 190 16.68 19.30 0.96
C GLY A 190 15.64 18.42 0.24
N PRO A 191 14.34 18.71 0.32
CA PRO A 191 13.74 19.94 0.90
C PRO A 191 13.89 20.02 2.42
N TRP A 192 14.19 21.19 2.88
CA TRP A 192 14.17 21.50 4.31
C TRP A 192 13.00 22.42 4.63
N VAL A 193 12.35 22.13 5.73
CA VAL A 193 11.29 22.99 6.22
C VAL A 193 11.88 24.32 6.66
N LYS A 194 11.09 25.37 6.51
CA LYS A 194 11.51 26.76 6.72
C LYS A 194 12.22 26.97 8.06
N ASP A 195 13.27 27.77 8.01
CA ASP A 195 13.99 28.25 9.16
C ASP A 195 13.06 28.81 10.23
N TYR A 196 13.00 28.16 11.34
CA TYR A 196 12.13 28.48 12.45
C TYR A 196 12.69 29.62 13.32
N ASN A 197 14.00 29.58 13.60
CA ASN A 197 14.60 30.53 14.53
C ASN A 197 14.86 31.91 13.90
N GLY A 198 14.67 32.03 12.60
CA GLY A 198 14.82 33.30 11.87
C GLY A 198 16.25 33.81 11.79
N ASP A 199 17.24 32.92 11.95
CA ASP A 199 18.66 33.32 11.91
C ASP A 199 19.18 33.57 10.47
N GLY A 200 18.37 33.23 9.47
CA GLY A 200 18.69 33.44 8.07
C GLY A 200 19.57 32.35 7.45
N ASN A 201 19.86 31.28 8.17
CA ASN A 201 20.66 30.17 7.68
C ASN A 201 19.83 29.05 7.07
N GLY A 202 18.52 29.23 6.92
CA GLY A 202 17.58 28.21 6.50
C GLY A 202 17.36 27.16 7.60
N TYR A 203 17.03 25.96 7.20
CA TYR A 203 16.82 24.88 8.14
C TYR A 203 18.14 24.54 8.88
N THR A 204 18.04 24.45 10.20
CA THR A 204 19.08 23.90 11.06
C THR A 204 18.41 23.05 12.14
N ALA A 205 18.41 21.73 11.98
CA ALA A 205 17.92 20.83 13.01
C ALA A 205 18.80 20.90 14.26
N ASN A 206 18.28 20.39 15.33
CA ASN A 206 19.02 20.22 16.54
C ASN A 206 19.05 21.42 17.50
N ASN A 207 17.91 21.76 18.04
CA ASN A 207 17.74 22.74 19.10
C ASN A 207 18.00 24.21 18.74
N ASN A 208 17.50 24.66 17.79
CA ASN A 208 17.32 25.97 17.17
C ASN A 208 17.17 27.20 18.04
N GLY A 209 17.91 27.31 19.09
CA GLY A 209 17.86 28.44 19.99
C GLY A 209 16.63 28.48 20.92
N VAL A 210 15.72 27.53 20.84
CA VAL A 210 14.74 27.30 21.89
C VAL A 210 15.49 26.71 23.06
N SER A 211 15.43 27.33 24.19
CA SER A 211 16.05 26.82 25.41
C SER A 211 15.39 25.50 25.79
N SER A 212 16.01 24.41 25.41
CA SER A 212 15.68 23.11 25.97
C SER A 212 15.75 23.19 27.49
N PRO A 213 14.84 22.57 28.24
CA PRO A 213 14.93 22.50 29.70
C PRO A 213 16.18 21.77 30.19
N GLY A 214 17.29 21.86 29.58
CA GLY A 214 18.52 21.18 29.99
C GLY A 214 19.74 21.42 29.14
N GLY A 215 19.63 22.16 28.05
CA GLY A 215 20.76 22.34 27.15
C GLY A 215 20.89 23.74 26.62
N SER A 216 22.03 24.32 26.76
CA SER A 216 22.46 25.47 25.96
C SER A 216 22.54 24.99 24.51
N GLY A 217 21.76 25.56 23.65
CA GLY A 217 21.73 25.27 22.23
C GLY A 217 23.00 25.66 21.47
N SER A 218 24.11 25.09 21.83
CA SER A 218 25.42 25.39 21.24
C SER A 218 25.89 24.24 20.35
N GLY A 219 25.12 23.90 19.31
CA GLY A 219 25.54 23.02 18.22
C GLY A 219 26.58 21.94 18.49
N PRO A 220 26.87 21.04 17.59
CA PRO A 220 26.81 21.27 16.14
C PRO A 220 25.41 21.18 15.57
N TRP A 221 25.16 21.93 14.53
CA TRP A 221 23.93 21.92 13.76
C TRP A 221 24.10 20.97 12.60
N PHE A 222 23.20 20.03 12.44
CA PHE A 222 23.22 19.05 11.36
C PHE A 222 22.08 19.31 10.39
N GLN A 223 22.27 18.95 9.16
CA GLN A 223 21.22 18.94 8.15
C GLN A 223 20.79 17.49 7.91
N CYS A 224 19.54 17.34 7.49
CA CYS A 224 19.00 16.07 7.03
C CYS A 224 19.79 15.57 5.81
N GLU A 225 20.26 14.35 5.86
CA GLU A 225 21.00 13.70 4.75
C GLU A 225 20.48 12.29 4.55
N VAL A 226 20.05 12.02 3.31
CA VAL A 226 19.53 10.71 2.89
C VAL A 226 20.21 10.32 1.57
N SER A 227 20.58 9.08 1.41
CA SER A 227 20.97 8.51 0.13
C SER A 227 20.17 7.25 -0.16
N VAL A 228 19.79 7.06 -1.40
CA VAL A 228 18.94 5.94 -1.83
C VAL A 228 19.60 5.21 -2.99
N THR A 229 19.71 3.90 -2.89
CA THR A 229 20.22 3.04 -3.94
C THR A 229 19.32 1.81 -4.11
N VAL A 230 19.31 1.24 -5.31
CA VAL A 230 18.59 -0.01 -5.56
C VAL A 230 19.58 -1.15 -5.69
N GLN A 231 19.42 -2.18 -4.86
CA GLN A 231 20.32 -3.34 -4.83
C GLN A 231 19.49 -4.64 -4.67
N ASN A 232 19.67 -5.58 -5.57
CA ASN A 232 19.06 -6.91 -5.48
C ASN A 232 17.53 -6.90 -5.28
N GLY A 233 16.82 -5.97 -5.93
CA GLY A 233 15.36 -5.84 -5.79
C GLY A 233 14.91 -5.12 -4.53
N ASN A 234 15.84 -4.54 -3.78
CA ASN A 234 15.55 -3.75 -2.60
C ASN A 234 15.95 -2.29 -2.78
N MET A 235 15.23 -1.39 -2.18
CA MET A 235 15.60 -0.02 -1.93
C MET A 235 16.44 0.01 -0.65
N VAL A 236 17.69 0.44 -0.76
CA VAL A 236 18.61 0.58 0.37
C VAL A 236 18.80 2.07 0.65
N VAL A 237 18.44 2.47 1.85
CA VAL A 237 18.42 3.86 2.30
C VAL A 237 19.45 4.05 3.41
N GLN A 238 20.34 5.01 3.23
CA GLN A 238 21.25 5.46 4.28
C GLN A 238 20.85 6.85 4.74
N SER A 239 20.90 7.11 6.03
CA SER A 239 20.48 8.38 6.63
C SER A 239 21.30 8.72 7.86
N ASN A 240 21.50 10.02 8.09
CA ASN A 240 22.07 10.50 9.35
C ASN A 240 21.02 10.62 10.49
N GLY A 241 19.78 10.26 10.26
CA GLY A 241 18.71 10.27 11.27
C GLY A 241 18.25 11.65 11.73
N ILE A 242 18.72 12.71 11.08
CA ILE A 242 18.33 14.08 11.40
C ILE A 242 17.10 14.45 10.56
N PRO A 243 16.00 14.92 11.18
CA PRO A 243 14.78 15.26 10.43
C PRO A 243 15.00 16.51 9.56
N ASN A 244 14.15 16.70 8.55
CA ASN A 244 14.19 17.87 7.64
C ASN A 244 13.50 19.13 8.19
N HIS A 245 13.20 19.14 9.46
CA HIS A 245 12.55 20.26 10.15
C HIS A 245 13.19 20.48 11.51
N ASP A 246 13.01 21.69 12.04
CA ASP A 246 13.40 22.00 13.40
C ASP A 246 12.57 21.16 14.39
N PHE A 247 13.18 20.82 15.51
CA PHE A 247 12.50 20.07 16.57
C PHE A 247 12.88 20.56 17.96
N LEU A 248 12.00 20.34 18.91
CA LEU A 248 12.26 20.58 20.31
C LEU A 248 12.83 19.30 20.94
N SER A 249 14.06 19.35 21.40
CA SER A 249 14.62 18.24 22.18
C SER A 249 14.20 18.35 23.63
N THR A 250 13.38 17.41 24.09
CA THR A 250 12.76 17.44 25.40
C THR A 250 13.50 16.62 26.46
N MET A 251 14.28 15.63 26.01
CA MET A 251 15.08 14.73 26.85
C MET A 251 16.56 15.14 26.96
N GLY A 252 16.87 16.38 26.67
CA GLY A 252 18.22 16.92 26.59
C GLY A 252 18.58 17.31 25.15
N CYS A 253 19.49 18.27 25.01
CA CYS A 253 20.09 18.57 23.70
C CYS A 253 21.11 17.49 23.42
N CYS A 254 21.28 17.04 22.29
CA CYS A 254 20.72 17.23 20.97
C CYS A 254 20.75 15.87 20.31
N ALA A 255 20.01 15.64 19.20
CA ALA A 255 20.17 14.40 18.47
C ALA A 255 21.58 14.35 17.84
N PRO A 256 22.34 13.26 18.00
CA PRO A 256 23.56 13.04 17.25
C PRO A 256 23.25 12.68 15.80
N GLU A 257 24.20 12.91 14.90
CA GLU A 257 24.16 12.22 13.61
C GLU A 257 24.35 10.73 13.84
N MET A 258 23.54 9.97 13.13
CA MET A 258 23.56 8.52 13.14
C MET A 258 24.10 8.01 11.78
N ASP A 259 24.40 6.73 11.69
CA ASP A 259 24.76 6.06 10.45
C ASP A 259 23.76 4.92 10.24
N TYR A 260 22.54 5.29 9.85
CA TYR A 260 21.46 4.35 9.66
C TYR A 260 21.50 3.74 8.27
N THR A 261 21.20 2.46 8.18
CA THR A 261 20.97 1.76 6.91
C THR A 261 19.72 0.92 7.01
N SER A 262 18.76 1.17 6.13
CA SER A 262 17.52 0.41 6.04
C SER A 262 17.34 -0.18 4.66
N THR A 263 16.73 -1.34 4.61
CA THR A 263 16.48 -2.08 3.37
C THR A 263 14.99 -2.38 3.25
N PHE A 264 14.40 -1.97 2.13
CA PHE A 264 12.97 -2.13 1.86
C PHE A 264 12.77 -2.92 0.57
N PRO A 265 11.99 -4.01 0.57
CA PRO A 265 11.61 -4.70 -0.65
C PRO A 265 10.88 -3.76 -1.62
N LEU A 266 11.34 -3.71 -2.88
CA LEU A 266 10.63 -2.95 -3.93
C LEU A 266 9.37 -3.66 -4.44
N SER A 267 9.29 -4.95 -4.17
CA SER A 267 8.11 -5.77 -4.45
C SER A 267 7.76 -6.52 -3.17
N PRO A 268 7.04 -5.87 -2.25
CA PRO A 268 6.66 -6.49 -1.00
C PRO A 268 5.77 -7.71 -1.23
N VAL A 269 5.94 -8.73 -0.42
CA VAL A 269 5.21 -10.00 -0.47
C VAL A 269 4.47 -10.16 0.84
N ASN A 270 3.18 -10.50 0.76
CA ASN A 270 2.37 -10.74 1.95
C ASN A 270 2.96 -11.87 2.80
N ASP A 271 3.07 -11.63 4.09
CA ASP A 271 3.47 -12.68 5.01
C ASP A 271 2.28 -13.62 5.28
N THR A 272 2.42 -14.86 4.84
CA THR A 272 1.41 -15.91 5.06
C THR A 272 1.81 -16.88 6.14
N VAL A 273 3.01 -16.76 6.68
CA VAL A 273 3.60 -17.71 7.65
C VAL A 273 3.71 -17.09 9.03
N GLY A 274 4.16 -15.84 9.12
CA GLY A 274 4.35 -15.03 10.33
C GLY A 274 5.11 -15.69 11.49
N GLY A 275 5.76 -14.88 12.27
CA GLY A 275 6.47 -15.33 13.47
C GLY A 275 5.92 -14.69 14.74
N HIS A 276 4.62 -14.73 14.96
CA HIS A 276 3.94 -13.82 15.89
C HIS A 276 4.09 -14.19 17.34
N ASP A 277 4.26 -13.15 18.15
CA ASP A 277 4.09 -13.16 19.59
C ASP A 277 2.88 -12.30 19.96
N SER A 278 1.88 -12.92 20.59
CA SER A 278 0.66 -12.22 21.01
C SER A 278 0.88 -11.16 22.09
N THR A 279 2.07 -11.10 22.68
CA THR A 279 2.45 -10.04 23.63
C THR A 279 2.69 -8.73 22.91
N ASN A 280 3.32 -8.79 21.74
CA ASN A 280 3.72 -7.63 20.96
C ASN A 280 2.65 -7.22 19.93
N CYS A 281 1.83 -8.17 19.50
CA CYS A 281 0.73 -7.90 18.57
C CYS A 281 -0.54 -8.64 19.01
N PRO A 282 -1.22 -8.17 20.03
CA PRO A 282 -2.36 -8.88 20.63
C PRO A 282 -3.51 -9.10 19.66
N ALA A 283 -3.66 -8.26 18.62
CA ALA A 283 -4.72 -8.39 17.66
C ALA A 283 -4.41 -9.31 16.47
N SER A 284 -3.14 -9.50 16.12
CA SER A 284 -2.77 -10.28 14.93
C SER A 284 -3.08 -11.76 15.06
N ALA A 285 -3.27 -12.25 16.28
CA ALA A 285 -3.64 -13.64 16.58
C ALA A 285 -2.71 -14.69 15.91
N GLY A 286 -1.44 -14.37 15.74
CA GLY A 286 -0.45 -15.24 15.13
C GLY A 286 -0.50 -15.30 13.61
N ARG A 287 -1.04 -14.29 12.92
CA ARG A 287 -1.12 -14.25 11.45
C ARG A 287 0.05 -13.55 10.79
N TRP A 288 0.52 -12.44 11.36
CA TRP A 288 1.61 -11.65 10.82
C TRP A 288 2.71 -11.43 11.85
N GLU A 289 3.90 -11.11 11.38
CA GLU A 289 5.02 -10.82 12.25
C GLU A 289 4.79 -9.48 12.98
N CYS A 290 4.92 -9.50 14.29
CA CYS A 290 4.80 -8.32 15.12
C CYS A 290 5.97 -7.38 14.92
N VAL A 291 5.71 -6.08 14.98
CA VAL A 291 6.79 -5.11 15.08
C VAL A 291 7.56 -5.28 16.40
N PRO A 292 8.84 -4.84 16.46
CA PRO A 292 9.58 -4.82 17.72
C PRO A 292 8.84 -4.04 18.80
N ASP A 293 8.84 -4.53 20.03
CA ASP A 293 8.27 -3.81 21.21
C ASP A 293 8.82 -2.40 21.31
N ARG A 294 10.10 -2.26 21.06
CA ARG A 294 10.85 -1.02 21.17
C ARG A 294 11.82 -0.87 20.02
N GLY A 295 11.97 0.36 19.58
CA GLY A 295 12.83 0.69 18.46
C GLY A 295 12.07 0.98 17.19
N ALA A 296 12.80 1.05 16.10
CA ALA A 296 12.23 1.42 14.82
C ALA A 296 11.37 0.29 14.23
N VAL A 297 10.21 0.66 13.72
CA VAL A 297 9.29 -0.19 12.98
C VAL A 297 9.26 0.20 11.49
N ALA A 298 9.73 1.41 11.21
CA ALA A 298 9.73 2.01 9.88
C ALA A 298 10.74 3.15 9.81
N MET A 299 10.91 3.73 8.63
CA MET A 299 11.67 4.96 8.44
C MET A 299 10.80 6.00 7.74
N SER A 300 10.78 7.22 8.27
CA SER A 300 10.15 8.37 7.62
C SER A 300 10.92 8.76 6.36
N VAL A 301 10.24 9.37 5.40
CA VAL A 301 10.83 9.79 4.12
C VAL A 301 11.98 10.81 4.26
N ASN A 302 12.17 11.42 5.44
CA ASN A 302 13.32 12.24 5.74
C ASN A 302 14.48 11.47 6.40
N GLY A 303 14.38 10.14 6.48
CA GLY A 303 15.43 9.29 7.04
C GLY A 303 15.45 9.20 8.56
N ALA A 304 14.56 9.86 9.28
CA ALA A 304 14.41 9.66 10.71
C ALA A 304 13.59 8.39 11.00
N PRO A 305 13.97 7.56 11.98
CA PRO A 305 13.20 6.37 12.34
C PRO A 305 11.79 6.71 12.83
N ILE A 306 10.86 5.82 12.54
CA ILE A 306 9.54 5.75 13.15
C ILE A 306 9.56 4.60 14.13
N PHE A 307 9.31 4.88 15.41
CA PHE A 307 9.21 3.88 16.45
C PHE A 307 7.77 3.39 16.59
N GLY A 308 7.61 2.22 17.16
CA GLY A 308 6.31 1.69 17.54
C GLY A 308 5.66 2.50 18.67
N PRO A 309 4.46 2.08 19.09
CA PRO A 309 3.69 2.81 20.10
C PRO A 309 4.33 2.76 21.50
N GLU A 310 5.20 1.80 21.78
CA GLU A 310 5.82 1.66 23.09
C GLU A 310 6.98 2.62 23.35
N GLU A 311 7.10 3.06 24.61
CA GLU A 311 8.22 3.84 25.10
C GLU A 311 8.99 3.06 26.20
N GLY A 312 10.21 3.52 26.49
CA GLY A 312 11.15 2.89 27.43
C GLY A 312 10.58 2.42 28.77
N PRO A 313 9.62 3.08 29.40
CA PRO A 313 8.97 2.60 30.59
C PRO A 313 8.03 1.39 30.41
N GLY A 314 7.72 0.99 29.17
CA GLY A 314 6.82 -0.13 28.90
C GLY A 314 5.35 0.29 28.87
N GLY A 315 5.01 1.24 28.03
CA GLY A 315 3.65 1.70 27.84
C GLY A 315 3.51 2.48 26.55
N ASP A 316 2.28 2.75 26.15
CA ASP A 316 1.95 3.57 25.00
C ASP A 316 2.52 4.99 25.14
N ALA A 317 3.45 5.37 24.27
CA ALA A 317 4.12 6.66 24.30
C ALA A 317 3.16 7.84 24.24
N VAL A 318 2.10 7.72 23.47
CA VAL A 318 1.12 8.79 23.29
C VAL A 318 0.13 8.82 24.45
N ALA A 319 -0.33 7.66 24.94
CA ALA A 319 -1.17 7.60 26.12
C ALA A 319 -0.43 8.10 27.39
N LEU A 320 0.88 7.89 27.46
CA LEU A 320 1.70 8.48 28.53
C LEU A 320 1.90 10.00 28.36
N HIS A 321 1.86 10.49 27.13
CA HIS A 321 1.93 11.92 26.83
C HIS A 321 0.62 12.66 27.10
N PHE A 322 -0.51 12.04 26.77
CA PHE A 322 -1.86 12.59 26.99
C PHE A 322 -2.54 11.87 28.16
N ASP A 323 -3.10 12.64 29.10
CA ASP A 323 -3.95 12.11 30.17
C ASP A 323 -5.41 12.06 29.69
N TYR A 324 -5.75 11.03 28.91
CA TYR A 324 -7.08 10.89 28.30
C TYR A 324 -8.22 10.76 29.31
N PHE A 325 -7.96 10.22 30.50
CA PHE A 325 -8.97 9.95 31.49
C PHE A 325 -8.74 10.69 32.82
N ASN A 326 -7.82 11.64 32.86
CA ASN A 326 -7.37 12.37 34.07
C ASN A 326 -6.81 11.41 35.13
N GLU A 327 -5.94 10.52 34.72
CA GLU A 327 -5.23 9.58 35.57
C GLU A 327 -3.79 10.04 35.79
N ASP A 328 -3.17 9.55 36.88
CA ASP A 328 -1.78 9.91 37.19
C ASP A 328 -0.81 9.08 36.32
N ARG A 329 -0.45 9.60 35.15
CA ARG A 329 0.40 8.92 34.19
C ARG A 329 1.86 9.33 34.32
N GLN A 330 2.73 8.41 33.91
CA GLN A 330 4.15 8.73 33.78
C GLN A 330 4.34 9.74 32.64
N PRO A 331 4.95 10.91 32.91
CA PRO A 331 5.13 11.92 31.89
C PRO A 331 6.19 11.49 30.87
N ILE A 332 5.79 11.43 29.61
CA ILE A 332 6.69 11.41 28.45
C ILE A 332 6.50 12.73 27.73
N VAL A 333 7.59 13.35 27.34
CA VAL A 333 7.54 14.61 26.63
C VAL A 333 7.97 14.38 25.19
N LEU A 334 6.99 14.41 24.28
CA LEU A 334 7.22 14.50 22.86
C LEU A 334 7.44 15.96 22.45
N GLY A 335 8.30 16.18 21.48
CA GLY A 335 8.54 17.51 20.91
C GLY A 335 7.55 17.84 19.80
N TRP A 336 7.89 18.87 19.05
CA TRP A 336 7.15 19.21 17.83
C TRP A 336 7.16 18.03 16.85
N CYS A 337 6.10 17.89 16.09
CA CYS A 337 5.90 16.73 15.22
C CYS A 337 5.89 15.38 15.97
N THR A 338 5.66 15.43 17.28
CA THR A 338 5.49 14.22 18.10
C THR A 338 6.66 13.23 18.06
N GLY A 339 7.81 13.77 17.73
CA GLY A 339 9.08 13.09 17.83
C GLY A 339 9.93 13.69 18.96
N HIS A 340 10.95 12.98 19.32
CA HIS A 340 11.94 13.47 20.28
C HIS A 340 13.31 12.84 20.05
N SER A 341 14.32 13.38 20.73
CA SER A 341 15.64 12.79 20.82
C SER A 341 15.76 12.04 22.14
N ALA A 342 16.09 10.77 22.08
CA ALA A 342 16.35 9.93 23.25
C ALA A 342 17.88 9.88 23.59
N GLY A 343 18.54 11.01 23.62
CA GLY A 343 19.97 11.09 23.89
C GLY A 343 20.82 10.43 22.80
N PRO A 344 21.62 9.40 23.11
CA PRO A 344 22.52 8.80 22.12
C PRO A 344 21.79 8.02 21.02
N ASN A 345 20.47 7.80 21.14
CA ASN A 345 19.69 6.99 20.20
C ASN A 345 19.12 7.80 19.02
N GLY A 346 19.49 9.06 18.88
CA GLY A 346 19.04 9.89 17.77
C GLY A 346 17.59 10.39 17.92
N TYR A 347 17.11 11.08 16.89
CA TYR A 347 15.73 11.55 16.79
C TYR A 347 14.84 10.46 16.19
N HIS A 348 13.58 10.38 16.63
CA HIS A 348 12.56 9.47 16.08
C HIS A 348 11.15 9.99 16.32
N TYR A 349 10.20 9.50 15.51
CA TYR A 349 8.77 9.81 15.62
C TYR A 349 8.04 8.71 16.40
N HIS A 350 6.94 9.08 17.07
CA HIS A 350 6.09 8.13 17.81
C HIS A 350 4.66 8.03 17.29
N TYR A 351 4.01 9.13 16.86
CA TYR A 351 2.63 8.99 16.37
C TYR A 351 2.29 9.88 15.15
N ASP A 352 3.11 10.82 14.80
CA ASP A 352 2.88 11.70 13.65
C ASP A 352 4.20 12.06 12.97
N ALA A 353 4.28 11.85 11.67
CA ALA A 353 5.38 12.29 10.82
C ALA A 353 4.88 13.14 9.63
N ASN A 354 3.62 13.60 9.65
CA ASN A 354 3.06 14.40 8.54
C ASN A 354 3.74 15.78 8.43
N CYS A 355 4.32 16.28 9.48
CA CYS A 355 5.03 17.55 9.50
C CYS A 355 6.23 17.63 8.53
N VAL A 356 6.72 16.51 8.01
CA VAL A 356 7.84 16.48 7.05
C VAL A 356 7.54 17.27 5.77
N TYR A 357 6.25 17.51 5.48
CA TYR A 357 5.78 18.28 4.33
C TYR A 357 5.12 19.61 4.72
N TRP A 358 4.98 19.89 6.02
CA TRP A 358 4.31 21.12 6.42
C TRP A 358 5.30 22.29 6.48
N GLU A 359 4.98 23.33 5.72
CA GLU A 359 5.74 24.57 5.69
C GLU A 359 5.04 25.65 6.53
N PRO A 360 5.68 26.18 7.59
CA PRO A 360 5.14 27.29 8.34
C PRO A 360 4.90 28.50 7.45
N SER A 361 3.74 29.14 7.58
CA SER A 361 3.41 30.40 6.92
C SER A 361 4.11 31.58 7.59
N ALA A 362 4.01 32.78 7.01
CA ALA A 362 4.63 33.97 7.59
C ALA A 362 4.06 34.26 8.99
N GLY A 363 4.91 34.15 9.98
CA GLY A 363 4.57 34.34 11.40
C GLY A 363 4.27 33.05 12.16
N GLU A 364 4.29 31.93 11.49
CA GLU A 364 4.26 30.58 12.09
C GLU A 364 5.67 30.00 12.20
N SER A 365 5.80 28.99 13.03
CA SER A 365 7.01 28.21 13.26
C SER A 365 6.63 26.73 13.43
N MET A 366 7.62 25.85 13.54
CA MET A 366 7.36 24.42 13.81
C MET A 366 6.61 24.18 15.13
N GLU A 367 6.67 25.11 16.08
CA GLU A 367 5.89 25.07 17.31
C GLU A 367 4.37 25.15 17.08
N ASP A 368 3.95 25.75 15.97
CA ASP A 368 2.55 25.92 15.60
C ASP A 368 1.98 24.72 14.84
N TYR A 369 2.79 23.69 14.60
CA TYR A 369 2.32 22.48 13.95
C TYR A 369 1.45 21.65 14.88
N ASP A 370 0.30 21.26 14.37
CA ASP A 370 -0.57 20.23 14.92
C ASP A 370 -1.32 19.50 13.78
N ILE A 371 -2.05 18.44 14.10
CA ILE A 371 -2.75 17.62 13.09
C ILE A 371 -3.78 18.40 12.25
N SER A 372 -4.25 19.56 12.71
CA SER A 372 -5.16 20.41 11.93
C SER A 372 -4.47 21.10 10.76
N LYS A 373 -3.14 21.09 10.73
CA LYS A 373 -2.33 21.62 9.63
C LYS A 373 -2.17 20.61 8.47
N ILE A 374 -2.54 19.36 8.68
CA ILE A 374 -2.49 18.34 7.61
C ILE A 374 -3.59 18.66 6.60
N GLN A 375 -3.25 18.67 5.32
CA GLN A 375 -4.18 19.01 4.25
C GLN A 375 -5.23 17.91 4.09
N SER A 376 -6.51 18.28 4.21
CA SER A 376 -7.65 17.37 4.14
C SER A 376 -8.36 17.36 2.77
N ASP A 377 -7.92 18.18 1.84
CA ASP A 377 -8.50 18.33 0.51
C ASP A 377 -7.74 17.57 -0.58
N GLN A 378 -6.74 16.81 -0.19
CA GLN A 378 -5.99 15.89 -1.04
C GLN A 378 -5.62 14.63 -0.27
N HIS A 379 -5.35 13.54 -1.00
CA HIS A 379 -4.79 12.33 -0.41
C HIS A 379 -3.43 12.67 0.23
N SER A 380 -3.21 12.21 1.45
CA SER A 380 -1.93 12.45 2.12
C SER A 380 -0.78 11.77 1.35
N PRO A 381 0.40 12.37 1.32
CA PRO A 381 1.57 11.77 0.69
C PRO A 381 2.13 10.59 1.50
N ILE A 382 3.05 9.85 0.90
CA ILE A 382 3.88 8.87 1.62
C ILE A 382 4.76 9.63 2.62
N ILE A 383 4.64 9.29 3.90
CA ILE A 383 5.41 9.87 5.01
C ILE A 383 6.50 8.95 5.53
N GLY A 384 6.47 7.68 5.15
CA GLY A 384 7.45 6.68 5.56
C GLY A 384 7.29 5.36 4.82
N TRP A 385 8.21 4.45 5.11
CA TRP A 385 8.24 3.08 4.60
C TRP A 385 8.42 2.11 5.75
N ALA A 386 7.52 1.14 5.86
CA ALA A 386 7.65 0.03 6.79
C ALA A 386 8.71 -0.98 6.30
N PHE A 387 9.32 -1.73 7.21
CA PHE A 387 10.45 -2.61 6.84
C PHE A 387 10.04 -3.82 5.99
N ASP A 388 8.76 -4.08 5.84
CA ASP A 388 8.21 -5.05 4.88
C ASP A 388 8.07 -4.50 3.46
N GLY A 389 8.41 -3.21 3.23
CA GLY A 389 8.38 -2.56 1.92
C GLY A 389 7.05 -1.91 1.56
N TYR A 390 6.05 -1.94 2.43
CA TYR A 390 4.81 -1.21 2.20
C TYR A 390 4.93 0.25 2.66
N PRO A 391 4.33 1.21 1.90
CA PRO A 391 4.37 2.62 2.24
C PRO A 391 3.47 2.93 3.44
N ILE A 392 3.85 3.97 4.19
CA ILE A 392 3.03 4.59 5.23
C ILE A 392 2.56 5.94 4.70
N TYR A 393 1.24 6.12 4.62
CA TYR A 393 0.63 7.40 4.24
C TYR A 393 0.23 8.22 5.45
N GLY A 394 0.05 9.53 5.24
CA GLY A 394 -0.61 10.37 6.23
C GLY A 394 -2.10 10.06 6.36
N MET A 395 -2.78 10.80 7.25
CA MET A 395 -4.11 10.41 7.75
C MET A 395 -5.28 10.56 6.76
N TYR A 396 -5.14 11.27 5.64
CA TYR A 396 -6.22 11.44 4.67
C TYR A 396 -6.04 10.53 3.47
N GLY A 397 -7.01 9.69 3.21
CA GLY A 397 -7.04 8.74 2.10
C GLY A 397 -8.39 8.73 1.38
N TYR A 398 -8.51 7.95 0.32
CA TYR A 398 -9.78 7.75 -0.35
C TYR A 398 -10.72 6.96 0.55
N ASN A 399 -12.02 7.33 0.55
CA ASN A 399 -13.06 6.53 1.16
C ASN A 399 -13.27 5.20 0.40
N ASP A 400 -14.05 4.28 0.98
CA ASP A 400 -14.21 2.92 0.43
C ASP A 400 -14.78 2.88 -0.99
N ASP A 401 -15.64 3.84 -1.34
CA ASP A 401 -16.24 3.93 -2.68
C ASP A 401 -15.41 4.82 -3.64
N GLN A 402 -14.24 5.30 -3.19
CA GLN A 402 -13.32 6.18 -3.93
C GLN A 402 -13.96 7.49 -4.45
N SER A 403 -15.13 7.85 -3.94
CA SER A 403 -15.85 9.05 -4.35
C SER A 403 -15.33 10.34 -3.72
N GLY A 404 -14.46 10.24 -2.71
CA GLY A 404 -13.94 11.38 -1.97
C GLY A 404 -12.81 11.02 -1.02
N LEU A 405 -12.42 11.99 -0.24
CA LEU A 405 -11.38 11.88 0.78
C LEU A 405 -12.00 11.85 2.17
N THR A 406 -11.39 11.09 3.06
CA THR A 406 -11.75 11.03 4.46
C THR A 406 -10.50 10.93 5.34
N ALA A 407 -10.63 11.33 6.60
CA ALA A 407 -9.65 10.95 7.60
C ALA A 407 -9.80 9.46 7.88
N ILE A 408 -8.75 8.71 7.63
CA ILE A 408 -8.71 7.26 7.86
C ILE A 408 -8.51 7.01 9.35
N THR A 409 -9.25 6.06 9.89
CA THR A 409 -9.30 5.81 11.34
C THR A 409 -8.84 4.40 11.67
N SER A 410 -8.10 4.28 12.78
CA SER A 410 -7.71 3.00 13.34
C SER A 410 -8.93 2.24 13.87
N SER A 411 -8.88 0.91 13.80
CA SER A 411 -9.90 0.03 14.40
C SER A 411 -9.57 -0.38 15.85
N TYR A 412 -8.57 0.22 16.46
CA TYR A 412 -8.25 -0.02 17.86
C TYR A 412 -9.04 0.89 18.77
N VAL A 413 -9.56 0.31 19.85
CA VAL A 413 -10.33 1.02 20.87
C VAL A 413 -9.70 0.80 22.24
N ILE A 414 -9.71 1.83 23.06
CA ILE A 414 -9.15 1.74 24.41
C ILE A 414 -10.15 1.06 25.34
N GLU A 415 -9.67 0.08 26.11
CA GLU A 415 -10.41 -0.54 27.21
C GLU A 415 -9.80 -0.15 28.55
N ARG A 416 -10.49 0.75 29.24
CA ARG A 416 -10.01 1.39 30.44
C ARG A 416 -9.78 0.47 31.65
N THR A 417 -10.43 -0.69 31.66
CA THR A 417 -10.41 -1.62 32.81
C THR A 417 -9.50 -2.82 32.57
N GLN A 418 -8.75 -2.81 31.50
CA GLN A 418 -7.87 -3.92 31.16
C GLN A 418 -6.61 -3.89 32.03
N ASP A 419 -6.04 -5.03 32.26
CA ASP A 419 -4.81 -5.32 32.98
C ASP A 419 -4.23 -4.29 33.94
N GLY A 420 -4.62 -4.37 35.18
CA GLY A 420 -4.16 -3.46 36.23
C GLY A 420 -5.08 -2.29 36.46
N GLY A 421 -6.12 -2.16 35.63
CA GLY A 421 -7.24 -1.28 35.90
C GLY A 421 -6.84 0.16 36.12
N ASP A 422 -6.28 0.80 35.15
CA ASP A 422 -5.96 2.23 35.20
C ASP A 422 -4.92 2.60 36.27
N GLN A 423 -3.95 1.74 36.51
CA GLN A 423 -2.91 2.02 37.48
C GLN A 423 -1.79 2.92 36.93
N GLY A 424 -2.05 3.66 35.88
CA GLY A 424 -1.17 4.73 35.46
C GLY A 424 -0.46 4.54 34.14
N TYR A 425 -0.45 3.36 33.54
CA TYR A 425 0.13 3.12 32.23
C TYR A 425 -0.89 2.51 31.29
N ASN A 426 -1.06 3.09 30.10
CA ASN A 426 -1.75 2.46 29.00
C ASN A 426 -0.71 1.75 28.15
N GLY A 427 -0.50 0.47 28.45
CA GLY A 427 0.31 -0.38 27.61
C GLY A 427 -0.44 -0.82 26.35
N ILE A 428 0.21 -1.58 25.49
CA ILE A 428 -0.39 -2.16 24.27
C ILE A 428 -1.63 -2.99 24.62
N ASP A 429 -1.63 -3.67 25.74
CA ASP A 429 -2.72 -4.52 26.24
C ASP A 429 -3.97 -3.75 26.73
N ASP A 430 -3.89 -2.43 26.86
CA ASP A 430 -5.06 -1.58 27.08
C ASP A 430 -5.90 -1.34 25.81
N TRP A 431 -5.42 -1.79 24.66
CA TRP A 431 -6.05 -1.58 23.38
C TRP A 431 -6.59 -2.87 22.79
N ASN A 432 -7.81 -2.83 22.30
CA ASN A 432 -8.44 -3.94 21.60
C ASN A 432 -8.68 -3.59 20.13
N TYR A 433 -8.27 -4.47 19.24
CA TYR A 433 -8.72 -4.43 17.85
C TYR A 433 -10.19 -4.85 17.77
N VAL A 434 -11.00 -4.04 17.10
CA VAL A 434 -12.42 -4.30 16.84
C VAL A 434 -12.65 -4.15 15.35
N ASP A 435 -12.82 -5.27 14.67
CA ASP A 435 -13.07 -5.32 13.23
C ASP A 435 -14.25 -4.42 12.83
N GLY A 436 -14.00 -3.50 11.88
CA GLY A 436 -14.99 -2.53 11.39
C GLY A 436 -15.32 -1.38 12.35
N ALA A 437 -14.59 -1.19 13.45
CA ALA A 437 -14.72 0.01 14.27
C ALA A 437 -14.11 1.25 13.58
N GLY A 438 -13.07 1.07 12.81
CA GLY A 438 -12.44 2.05 11.94
C GLY A 438 -12.25 1.51 10.53
N ASP A 439 -11.34 2.09 9.77
CA ASP A 439 -11.10 1.80 8.35
C ASP A 439 -9.94 0.81 8.13
N LEU A 440 -9.17 0.50 9.17
CA LEU A 440 -7.91 -0.22 9.09
C LEU A 440 -7.99 -1.60 9.74
N ASP A 441 -7.14 -2.51 9.26
CA ASP A 441 -6.98 -3.85 9.82
C ASP A 441 -6.13 -3.83 11.11
N GLU A 442 -5.83 -5.00 11.65
CA GLU A 442 -5.08 -5.17 12.89
C GLU A 442 -3.61 -4.72 12.81
N CYS A 443 -3.04 -4.60 11.63
CA CYS A 443 -1.71 -4.03 11.43
C CYS A 443 -1.73 -2.50 11.21
N ASN A 444 -2.90 -1.88 11.25
CA ASN A 444 -3.15 -0.46 10.97
C ASN A 444 -2.92 -0.11 9.50
N GLY A 445 -3.26 -1.03 8.62
CA GLY A 445 -3.17 -0.87 7.17
C GLY A 445 -4.47 -1.22 6.45
N ARG A 446 -4.48 -1.00 5.15
CA ARG A 446 -5.58 -1.35 4.26
C ARG A 446 -5.06 -1.55 2.83
N PHE A 447 -5.78 -2.31 2.03
CA PHE A 447 -5.58 -2.32 0.60
C PHE A 447 -6.46 -1.27 -0.07
N GLY A 448 -5.90 -0.48 -0.97
CA GLY A 448 -6.66 0.50 -1.73
C GLY A 448 -5.81 1.33 -2.67
N PRO A 449 -6.43 2.09 -3.58
CA PRO A 449 -5.73 3.00 -4.48
C PRO A 449 -5.15 4.19 -3.73
N THR A 450 -4.03 4.67 -4.23
CA THR A 450 -3.37 5.91 -3.80
C THR A 450 -2.92 6.69 -5.02
N PRO A 451 -2.51 7.96 -4.89
CA PRO A 451 -1.98 8.71 -6.05
C PRO A 451 -0.80 8.04 -6.74
N GLU A 452 0.06 7.39 -5.97
CA GLU A 452 1.26 6.69 -6.46
C GLU A 452 0.94 5.29 -7.02
N TYR A 453 -0.11 4.66 -6.50
CA TYR A 453 -0.57 3.32 -6.87
C TYR A 453 -2.06 3.34 -7.19
N PRO A 454 -2.47 3.86 -8.33
CA PRO A 454 -3.89 4.02 -8.67
C PRO A 454 -4.64 2.70 -8.80
N GLU A 455 -3.94 1.61 -9.06
CA GLU A 455 -4.51 0.25 -9.11
C GLU A 455 -4.64 -0.40 -7.72
N GLY A 456 -4.19 0.29 -6.68
CA GLY A 456 -4.19 -0.19 -5.31
C GLY A 456 -2.88 -0.83 -4.87
N ILE A 457 -2.59 -0.64 -3.60
CA ILE A 457 -1.50 -1.27 -2.87
C ILE A 457 -1.95 -1.44 -1.42
N TYR A 458 -1.46 -2.47 -0.74
CA TYR A 458 -1.55 -2.46 0.71
C TYR A 458 -0.67 -1.34 1.26
N HIS A 459 -1.19 -0.57 2.18
CA HIS A 459 -0.45 0.53 2.79
C HIS A 459 -0.90 0.76 4.22
N TYR A 460 0.03 1.19 5.05
CA TYR A 460 -0.25 1.64 6.40
C TYR A 460 -0.67 3.10 6.37
N VAL A 461 -1.42 3.52 7.39
CA VAL A 461 -1.87 4.90 7.51
C VAL A 461 -1.49 5.44 8.88
N SER A 462 -0.86 6.61 8.92
CA SER A 462 -0.66 7.33 10.17
C SER A 462 -2.01 7.80 10.71
N THR A 463 -2.32 7.42 11.94
CA THR A 463 -3.61 7.74 12.60
C THR A 463 -3.41 8.66 13.80
N PRO A 464 -2.81 9.86 13.63
CA PRO A 464 -2.58 10.76 14.76
C PRO A 464 -3.92 11.30 15.26
N LEU A 465 -4.15 11.17 16.55
CA LEU A 465 -5.22 11.85 17.25
C LEU A 465 -4.64 12.52 18.48
N SER A 466 -5.21 13.65 18.87
CA SER A 466 -4.79 14.35 20.06
C SER A 466 -6.00 14.67 20.95
N GLY A 467 -5.79 14.69 22.27
CA GLY A 467 -6.83 15.03 23.22
C GLY A 467 -7.72 13.86 23.62
N SER A 468 -8.97 14.15 23.93
CA SER A 468 -9.91 13.12 24.41
C SER A 468 -10.31 12.14 23.32
N PRO A 469 -10.59 10.87 23.66
CA PRO A 469 -11.01 9.87 22.69
C PRO A 469 -12.25 10.31 21.92
N THR A 470 -12.28 10.03 20.64
CA THR A 470 -13.50 10.10 19.84
C THR A 470 -14.36 8.89 20.16
N MET A 471 -15.62 9.13 20.57
CA MET A 471 -16.55 8.05 20.87
C MET A 471 -17.20 7.57 19.58
N VAL A 472 -17.10 6.28 19.32
CA VAL A 472 -17.71 5.59 18.17
C VAL A 472 -18.56 4.42 18.62
N THR A 473 -19.47 3.96 17.78
CA THR A 473 -20.22 2.73 18.05
C THR A 473 -19.55 1.58 17.32
N ASP A 474 -19.09 0.59 18.06
CA ASP A 474 -18.45 -0.59 17.51
C ASP A 474 -19.44 -1.53 16.78
N THR A 475 -18.94 -2.60 16.18
CA THR A 475 -19.74 -3.61 15.48
C THR A 475 -20.74 -4.36 16.39
N ASN A 476 -20.53 -4.31 17.68
CA ASN A 476 -21.43 -4.90 18.71
C ASN A 476 -22.47 -3.90 19.20
N GLY A 477 -22.49 -2.67 18.69
CA GLY A 477 -23.38 -1.60 19.10
C GLY A 477 -22.98 -0.92 20.42
N GLN A 478 -21.75 -1.08 20.88
CA GLN A 478 -21.22 -0.45 22.08
C GLN A 478 -20.54 0.88 21.77
N ASN A 479 -20.56 1.80 22.70
CA ASN A 479 -19.89 3.08 22.59
C ASN A 479 -18.47 2.95 23.15
N VAL A 480 -17.47 3.05 22.30
CA VAL A 480 -16.05 2.84 22.60
C VAL A 480 -15.22 4.06 22.24
N GLY A 481 -14.09 4.24 22.90
CA GLY A 481 -13.18 5.36 22.64
C GLY A 481 -12.11 4.99 21.61
N MET A 482 -11.95 5.80 20.56
CA MET A 482 -10.89 5.70 19.57
C MET A 482 -9.93 6.87 19.71
N ILE A 483 -8.63 6.62 19.77
CA ILE A 483 -7.60 7.65 19.86
C ILE A 483 -6.41 7.40 18.90
N GLY A 484 -6.59 6.57 17.89
CA GLY A 484 -5.65 6.42 16.81
C GLY A 484 -4.50 5.43 17.01
N PHE A 485 -4.42 4.78 18.20
CA PHE A 485 -3.46 3.68 18.39
C PHE A 485 -3.60 2.64 17.26
N PRO A 486 -2.53 2.08 16.72
CA PRO A 486 -1.10 2.15 17.12
C PRO A 486 -0.32 3.29 16.41
N TYR A 487 -0.96 4.27 15.90
CA TYR A 487 -0.49 5.49 15.25
C TYR A 487 0.23 5.27 13.91
N PHE A 488 1.02 4.23 13.77
CA PHE A 488 1.65 3.79 12.53
C PHE A 488 1.31 2.33 12.23
N LEU A 489 1.99 1.38 12.84
CA LEU A 489 1.73 -0.04 12.65
C LEU A 489 2.08 -0.85 13.90
N LEU A 490 1.42 -2.00 14.08
CA LEU A 490 1.64 -2.93 15.18
C LEU A 490 2.15 -4.30 14.70
N CYS A 491 1.95 -4.62 13.44
CA CYS A 491 2.49 -5.81 12.79
C CYS A 491 2.81 -5.51 11.32
N TYR A 492 3.63 -6.37 10.72
CA TYR A 492 3.94 -6.30 9.29
C TYR A 492 2.95 -7.18 8.50
N HIS A 493 2.33 -6.60 7.49
CA HIS A 493 1.49 -7.33 6.56
C HIS A 493 2.34 -8.13 5.55
N GLY A 494 3.50 -7.62 5.24
CA GLY A 494 4.49 -8.25 4.38
C GLY A 494 5.63 -8.91 5.15
N VAL A 495 6.46 -9.64 4.42
CA VAL A 495 7.67 -10.25 4.97
C VAL A 495 8.70 -9.16 5.27
N ALA A 496 9.01 -8.95 6.53
CA ALA A 496 10.00 -7.98 7.00
C ALA A 496 11.26 -8.68 7.53
N ASP A 497 12.42 -8.11 7.23
CA ASP A 497 13.70 -8.53 7.84
C ASP A 497 14.14 -7.44 8.83
N VAL A 498 13.59 -7.51 10.03
CA VAL A 498 13.87 -6.51 11.08
C VAL A 498 15.29 -6.62 11.63
N ASP A 499 15.89 -7.79 11.59
CA ASP A 499 17.26 -8.02 12.05
C ASP A 499 18.31 -7.42 11.10
N ALA A 500 17.95 -7.22 9.84
CA ALA A 500 18.82 -6.58 8.85
C ALA A 500 18.77 -5.04 8.87
N GLN A 501 17.93 -4.43 9.72
CA GLN A 501 17.82 -2.99 9.82
C GLN A 501 18.83 -2.44 10.83
N ASP A 502 19.68 -1.52 10.39
CA ASP A 502 20.62 -0.80 11.26
C ASP A 502 20.09 0.63 11.51
N VAL A 503 19.07 0.74 12.34
CA VAL A 503 18.33 1.98 12.60
C VAL A 503 18.23 2.33 14.10
N GLY A 504 19.20 1.88 14.89
CA GLY A 504 19.34 2.33 16.27
C GLY A 504 18.16 1.92 17.18
N GLY A 505 17.85 0.66 17.17
CA GLY A 505 17.07 0.02 18.21
C GLY A 505 18.02 -0.81 19.04
N GLY A 506 18.82 -0.15 19.87
CA GLY A 506 19.66 -0.88 20.82
C GLY A 506 18.76 -1.77 21.65
N GLN A 507 19.00 -3.08 21.61
CA GLN A 507 18.49 -4.00 22.59
C GLN A 507 18.79 -3.40 23.96
N GLY A 508 17.79 -2.74 24.54
CA GLY A 508 17.87 -2.20 25.87
C GLY A 508 18.00 -3.36 26.84
N GLY A 509 19.19 -3.47 27.43
CA GLY A 509 19.42 -4.35 28.55
C GLY A 509 18.74 -3.82 29.82
#